data_3dcc87c63a24361a9a5404d7cfe64f85
#
_entry.id   3dcc87c63a24361a9a5404d7cfe64f85
#
_cell.length_a   1.000
_cell.length_b   1.000
_cell.length_c   1.000
_cell.angle_alpha   90.00
_cell.angle_beta   90.00
_cell.angle_gamma   90.00
#
_symmetry.space_group_name_H-M   'P 1'
#
loop_
_entity.id
_entity.type
_entity.pdbx_description
1 polymer ?
#
loop_
_entity_poly.entity_id
_entity_poly.type
_entity_poly.pdbx_seq_one_letter_code
_entity_poly.pdbx_strand_id
1 'polypeptide(L)'
;MKDKSKALEFIYQDTEIHFLLGNDKDVMVNATEMAKAFGKRIENFKRLDETKIFIKELLDHENLKLAHSHVSEQNPKILIENDIINTTNRATYMHRKLALKFAVWLDVKFELWIIDTIDKFLFGYYKEHMIAHLIQVEAKERMEAARKKLLLNANQD
;
A
#
# COMPACT_ATOMS: atom_id res chain seq x y z
N MET A 1 18.94 -0.49 -23.66
CA MET A 1 19.28 -0.42 -22.22
C MET A 1 18.38 -1.41 -21.49
N LYS A 2 18.96 -2.41 -20.81
CA LYS A 2 18.17 -3.37 -20.02
C LYS A 2 17.64 -2.65 -18.79
N ASP A 3 16.33 -2.49 -18.73
CA ASP A 3 15.60 -2.00 -17.57
C ASP A 3 15.86 -2.93 -16.38
N LYS A 4 16.60 -2.43 -15.39
CA LYS A 4 16.82 -3.15 -14.14
C LYS A 4 15.56 -2.95 -13.28
N SER A 5 14.54 -3.75 -13.51
CA SER A 5 13.46 -3.91 -12.55
C SER A 5 14.08 -4.38 -11.23
N LYS A 6 13.97 -3.58 -10.20
CA LYS A 6 14.46 -3.90 -8.86
C LYS A 6 13.48 -4.91 -8.26
N ALA A 7 13.89 -6.15 -8.05
CA ALA A 7 13.09 -7.12 -7.32
C ALA A 7 13.25 -6.86 -5.81
N LEU A 8 12.14 -6.77 -5.09
CA LEU A 8 12.10 -6.85 -3.63
C LEU A 8 11.67 -8.26 -3.26
N GLU A 9 12.39 -8.87 -2.36
CA GLU A 9 12.07 -10.19 -1.80
C GLU A 9 11.36 -10.00 -0.46
N PHE A 10 10.29 -10.75 -0.27
CA PHE A 10 9.56 -10.81 0.97
C PHE A 10 9.41 -12.27 1.39
N ILE A 11 9.77 -12.59 2.64
CA ILE A 11 9.70 -13.95 3.16
C ILE A 11 8.46 -14.09 4.04
N TYR A 12 7.57 -15.01 3.69
CA TYR A 12 6.43 -15.42 4.50
C TYR A 12 6.46 -16.93 4.71
N GLN A 13 6.57 -17.38 5.96
CA GLN A 13 6.63 -18.80 6.35
C GLN A 13 7.63 -19.61 5.47
N ASP A 14 8.87 -19.15 5.39
CA ASP A 14 9.96 -19.75 4.60
C ASP A 14 9.74 -19.75 3.07
N THR A 15 8.76 -18.99 2.59
CA THR A 15 8.50 -18.82 1.16
C THR A 15 8.91 -17.43 0.70
N GLU A 16 9.78 -17.37 -0.30
CA GLU A 16 10.18 -16.13 -0.97
C GLU A 16 9.09 -15.69 -1.94
N ILE A 17 8.63 -14.45 -1.80
CA ILE A 17 7.68 -13.81 -2.72
C ILE A 17 8.38 -12.62 -3.36
N HIS A 18 8.48 -12.65 -4.68
CA HIS A 18 9.14 -11.60 -5.44
C HIS A 18 8.17 -10.51 -5.88
N PHE A 19 8.56 -9.26 -5.61
CA PHE A 19 7.86 -8.07 -6.06
C PHE A 19 8.70 -7.41 -7.16
N LEU A 20 8.14 -7.22 -8.33
CA LEU A 20 8.77 -6.46 -9.40
C LEU A 20 8.42 -4.98 -9.23
N LEU A 21 9.42 -4.17 -8.95
CA LEU A 21 9.28 -2.72 -8.95
C LEU A 21 9.52 -2.22 -10.37
N GLY A 22 8.47 -1.75 -11.02
CA GLY A 22 8.59 -0.97 -12.25
C GLY A 22 9.16 0.43 -11.96
N ASN A 23 9.61 1.12 -13.00
CA ASN A 23 10.17 2.48 -12.89
C ASN A 23 9.14 3.52 -12.43
N ASP A 24 7.83 3.25 -12.57
CA ASP A 24 6.72 4.19 -12.37
C ASP A 24 5.86 3.89 -11.14
N LYS A 25 6.43 3.39 -10.05
CA LYS A 25 5.70 3.05 -8.81
C LYS A 25 4.68 1.90 -8.94
N ASP A 26 4.52 1.30 -10.11
CA ASP A 26 3.65 0.15 -10.34
C ASP A 26 4.36 -1.13 -9.90
N VAL A 27 4.01 -1.61 -8.71
CA VAL A 27 4.54 -2.86 -8.18
C VAL A 27 3.66 -4.00 -8.67
N MET A 28 4.27 -4.89 -9.45
CA MET A 28 3.64 -6.15 -9.87
C MET A 28 4.17 -7.30 -9.02
N VAL A 29 3.27 -8.12 -8.50
CA VAL A 29 3.58 -9.24 -7.59
C VAL A 29 3.47 -10.56 -8.36
N ASN A 30 4.43 -11.46 -8.16
CA ASN A 30 4.40 -12.79 -8.74
C ASN A 30 3.37 -13.68 -8.02
N ALA A 31 2.14 -13.69 -8.53
CA ALA A 31 1.04 -14.46 -7.97
C ALA A 31 1.21 -15.97 -8.15
N THR A 32 2.01 -16.42 -9.14
CA THR A 32 2.32 -17.84 -9.31
C THR A 32 3.14 -18.40 -8.16
N GLU A 33 4.12 -17.65 -7.68
CA GLU A 33 4.91 -18.04 -6.51
C GLU A 33 4.04 -18.06 -5.26
N MET A 34 3.21 -17.03 -5.07
CA MET A 34 2.25 -17.01 -3.96
C MET A 34 1.32 -18.25 -3.99
N ALA A 35 0.73 -18.56 -5.13
CA ALA A 35 -0.17 -19.72 -5.26
C ALA A 35 0.53 -21.05 -4.93
N LYS A 36 1.78 -21.22 -5.41
CA LYS A 36 2.59 -22.42 -5.13
C LYS A 36 2.83 -22.61 -3.64
N ALA A 37 3.17 -21.54 -2.92
CA ALA A 37 3.40 -21.58 -1.48
C ALA A 37 2.20 -22.16 -0.71
N PHE A 38 0.99 -21.91 -1.18
CA PHE A 38 -0.26 -22.34 -0.55
C PHE A 38 -0.92 -23.55 -1.25
N GLY A 39 -0.26 -24.16 -2.23
CA GLY A 39 -0.82 -25.31 -2.96
C GLY A 39 -2.11 -25.00 -3.71
N LYS A 40 -2.37 -23.73 -4.05
CA LYS A 40 -3.58 -23.29 -4.75
C LYS A 40 -3.33 -22.94 -6.22
N ARG A 41 -4.39 -22.90 -7.01
CA ARG A 41 -4.34 -22.56 -8.44
C ARG A 41 -4.92 -21.18 -8.68
N ILE A 42 -4.18 -20.33 -9.36
CA ILE A 42 -4.58 -18.95 -9.70
C ILE A 42 -5.86 -18.93 -10.50
N GLU A 43 -6.08 -19.91 -11.39
CA GLU A 43 -7.25 -19.99 -12.25
C GLU A 43 -8.55 -20.03 -11.44
N ASN A 44 -8.53 -20.65 -10.25
CA ASN A 44 -9.70 -20.69 -9.37
C ASN A 44 -10.05 -19.30 -8.86
N PHE A 45 -9.07 -18.50 -8.45
CA PHE A 45 -9.27 -17.12 -8.05
C PHE A 45 -9.79 -16.24 -9.21
N LYS A 46 -9.18 -16.37 -10.39
CA LYS A 46 -9.56 -15.59 -11.57
C LYS A 46 -11.00 -15.87 -12.06
N ARG A 47 -11.54 -17.07 -11.80
CA ARG A 47 -12.91 -17.45 -12.17
C ARG A 47 -13.99 -16.86 -11.28
N LEU A 48 -13.65 -16.42 -10.07
CA LEU A 48 -14.61 -15.81 -9.15
C LEU A 48 -15.18 -14.52 -9.74
N ASP A 49 -16.49 -14.38 -9.71
CA ASP A 49 -17.15 -13.19 -10.26
C ASP A 49 -16.77 -11.93 -9.46
N GLU A 50 -16.63 -12.04 -8.15
CA GLU A 50 -16.12 -10.95 -7.31
C GLU A 50 -14.68 -10.53 -7.68
N THR A 51 -13.83 -11.45 -8.16
CA THR A 51 -12.49 -11.12 -8.64
C THR A 51 -12.55 -10.36 -9.95
N LYS A 52 -13.41 -10.76 -10.88
CA LYS A 52 -13.62 -10.06 -12.17
C LYS A 52 -14.14 -8.65 -11.94
N ILE A 53 -15.13 -8.51 -11.05
CA ILE A 53 -15.67 -7.20 -10.65
C ILE A 53 -14.56 -6.35 -10.04
N PHE A 54 -13.77 -6.90 -9.11
CA PHE A 54 -12.67 -6.17 -8.48
C PHE A 54 -11.61 -5.71 -9.48
N ILE A 55 -11.24 -6.53 -10.47
CA ILE A 55 -10.27 -6.17 -11.51
C ILE A 55 -10.80 -4.96 -12.31
N LYS A 56 -12.06 -4.98 -12.70
CA LYS A 56 -12.69 -3.89 -13.43
C LYS A 56 -12.71 -2.59 -12.62
N GLU A 57 -13.23 -2.66 -11.39
CA GLU A 57 -13.29 -1.50 -10.49
C GLU A 57 -11.89 -0.95 -10.17
N LEU A 58 -10.89 -1.82 -10.00
CA LEU A 58 -9.51 -1.42 -9.79
C LEU A 58 -8.95 -0.69 -11.01
N LEU A 59 -9.21 -1.19 -12.21
CA LEU A 59 -8.77 -0.55 -13.45
C LEU A 59 -9.37 0.85 -13.59
N ASP A 60 -10.67 0.98 -13.40
CA ASP A 60 -11.38 2.27 -13.47
C ASP A 60 -10.86 3.24 -12.41
N HIS A 61 -10.64 2.76 -11.18
CA HIS A 61 -10.10 3.57 -10.08
C HIS A 61 -8.68 4.08 -10.33
N GLU A 62 -7.78 3.24 -10.85
CA GLU A 62 -6.40 3.66 -11.15
C GLU A 62 -6.36 4.61 -12.36
N ASN A 63 -7.19 4.39 -13.39
CA ASN A 63 -7.32 5.31 -14.52
C ASN A 63 -7.86 6.67 -14.10
N LEU A 64 -8.84 6.71 -13.20
CA LEU A 64 -9.37 7.98 -12.66
C LEU A 64 -8.29 8.75 -11.90
N LYS A 65 -7.45 8.08 -11.11
CA LYS A 65 -6.31 8.71 -10.43
C LYS A 65 -5.29 9.29 -11.39
N LEU A 66 -4.95 8.55 -12.44
CA LEU A 66 -4.04 9.04 -13.48
C LEU A 66 -4.59 10.26 -14.18
N ALA A 67 -5.87 10.27 -14.53
CA ALA A 67 -6.54 11.43 -15.13
C ALA A 67 -6.48 12.68 -14.24
N HIS A 68 -6.59 12.51 -12.92
CA HIS A 68 -6.49 13.64 -11.97
C HIS A 68 -5.04 14.11 -11.74
N SER A 69 -4.06 13.22 -11.84
CA SER A 69 -2.64 13.56 -11.61
C SER A 69 -1.96 14.17 -12.84
N HIS A 70 -2.45 13.93 -14.04
CA HIS A 70 -1.85 14.34 -15.32
C HIS A 70 -2.67 15.40 -16.07
N VAL A 71 -3.31 16.32 -15.37
CA VAL A 71 -4.14 17.40 -15.96
C VAL A 71 -3.39 18.27 -16.98
N SER A 72 -2.04 18.24 -16.99
CA SER A 72 -1.18 19.02 -17.87
C SER A 72 -0.50 18.21 -18.99
N GLU A 73 -0.69 16.90 -19.06
CA GLU A 73 -0.06 16.07 -20.11
C GLU A 73 -0.99 15.90 -21.31
N GLN A 74 -0.45 16.12 -22.52
CA GLN A 74 -1.21 16.01 -23.77
C GLN A 74 -1.64 14.58 -24.13
N ASN A 75 -1.10 13.53 -23.46
CA ASN A 75 -1.47 12.12 -23.65
C ASN A 75 -1.33 11.38 -22.32
N PRO A 76 -2.38 11.36 -21.48
CA PRO A 76 -2.35 10.57 -20.24
C PRO A 76 -2.28 9.07 -20.57
N LYS A 77 -1.38 8.34 -19.91
CA LYS A 77 -1.31 6.88 -20.00
C LYS A 77 -2.62 6.31 -19.47
N ILE A 78 -3.31 5.54 -20.29
CA ILE A 78 -4.50 4.78 -19.89
C ILE A 78 -4.06 3.34 -19.59
N LEU A 79 -4.36 2.85 -18.39
CA LEU A 79 -4.11 1.48 -18.00
C LEU A 79 -5.12 0.54 -18.66
N ILE A 80 -4.66 -0.65 -19.00
CA ILE A 80 -5.47 -1.74 -19.53
C ILE A 80 -5.46 -2.93 -18.56
N GLU A 81 -6.28 -3.93 -18.78
CA GLU A 81 -6.38 -5.09 -17.91
C GLU A 81 -5.02 -5.79 -17.68
N ASN A 82 -4.14 -5.82 -18.69
CA ASN A 82 -2.80 -6.38 -18.57
C ASN A 82 -1.89 -5.62 -17.58
N ASP A 83 -2.20 -4.36 -17.27
CA ASP A 83 -1.50 -3.61 -16.22
C ASP A 83 -1.99 -3.98 -14.80
N ILE A 84 -3.16 -4.61 -14.71
CA ILE A 84 -3.74 -5.11 -13.46
C ILE A 84 -3.39 -6.58 -13.24
N ILE A 85 -3.54 -7.41 -14.28
CA ILE A 85 -3.20 -8.83 -14.25
C ILE A 85 -2.58 -9.25 -15.58
N ASN A 86 -1.34 -9.70 -15.53
CA ASN A 86 -0.58 -10.12 -16.71
C ASN A 86 -0.18 -11.58 -16.57
N THR A 87 -0.63 -12.42 -17.50
CA THR A 87 -0.29 -13.84 -17.54
C THR A 87 0.65 -14.10 -18.70
N THR A 88 1.86 -14.52 -18.37
CA THR A 88 2.88 -14.99 -19.34
C THR A 88 2.90 -16.52 -19.37
N ASN A 89 3.70 -17.10 -20.28
CA ASN A 89 3.90 -18.56 -20.34
C ASN A 89 4.58 -19.13 -19.06
N ARG A 90 5.16 -18.29 -18.21
CA ARG A 90 5.94 -18.71 -17.04
C ARG A 90 5.28 -18.35 -15.71
N ALA A 91 4.62 -17.21 -15.64
CA ALA A 91 4.04 -16.70 -14.41
C ALA A 91 2.89 -15.72 -14.65
N THR A 92 2.02 -15.60 -13.67
CA THR A 92 1.00 -14.54 -13.58
C THR A 92 1.48 -13.48 -12.60
N TYR A 93 1.49 -12.24 -13.06
CA TYR A 93 1.80 -11.06 -12.25
C TYR A 93 0.52 -10.28 -11.99
N MET A 94 0.37 -9.77 -10.79
CA MET A 94 -0.79 -8.98 -10.37
C MET A 94 -0.36 -7.61 -9.86
N HIS A 95 -1.12 -6.59 -10.19
CA HIS A 95 -1.02 -5.29 -9.54
C HIS A 95 -1.11 -5.46 -8.02
N ARG A 96 -0.33 -4.70 -7.24
CA ARG A 96 -0.21 -4.84 -5.78
C ARG A 96 -1.54 -4.96 -5.03
N LYS A 97 -2.56 -4.18 -5.41
CA LYS A 97 -3.88 -4.22 -4.76
C LYS A 97 -4.65 -5.50 -5.07
N LEU A 98 -4.52 -6.02 -6.30
CA LEU A 98 -5.11 -7.31 -6.65
C LEU A 98 -4.37 -8.45 -5.94
N ALA A 99 -3.05 -8.34 -5.80
CA ALA A 99 -2.24 -9.31 -5.06
C ALA A 99 -2.61 -9.37 -3.57
N LEU A 100 -2.96 -8.24 -2.95
CA LEU A 100 -3.49 -8.23 -1.58
C LEU A 100 -4.83 -8.96 -1.48
N LYS A 101 -5.76 -8.71 -2.40
CA LYS A 101 -7.02 -9.47 -2.47
C LYS A 101 -6.78 -10.97 -2.71
N PHE A 102 -5.81 -11.31 -3.56
CA PHE A 102 -5.40 -12.68 -3.81
C PHE A 102 -4.82 -13.35 -2.57
N ALA A 103 -3.97 -12.64 -1.82
CA ALA A 103 -3.39 -13.12 -0.57
C ALA A 103 -4.45 -13.48 0.48
N VAL A 104 -5.45 -12.64 0.64
CA VAL A 104 -6.62 -12.89 1.50
C VAL A 104 -7.36 -14.18 1.08
N TRP A 105 -7.50 -14.41 -0.21
CA TRP A 105 -8.13 -15.64 -0.73
C TRP A 105 -7.25 -16.89 -0.55
N LEU A 106 -5.92 -16.73 -0.54
CA LEU A 106 -4.99 -17.85 -0.43
C LEU A 106 -5.05 -18.53 0.93
N ASP A 107 -4.98 -17.77 2.02
CA ASP A 107 -4.97 -18.33 3.37
C ASP A 107 -5.45 -17.32 4.41
N VAL A 108 -6.30 -17.77 5.33
CA VAL A 108 -6.83 -16.94 6.42
C VAL A 108 -5.73 -16.45 7.36
N LYS A 109 -4.68 -17.24 7.58
CA LYS A 109 -3.53 -16.80 8.40
C LYS A 109 -2.76 -15.68 7.74
N PHE A 110 -2.60 -15.75 6.42
CA PHE A 110 -1.98 -14.69 5.64
C PHE A 110 -2.87 -13.44 5.60
N GLU A 111 -4.18 -13.62 5.50
CA GLU A 111 -5.15 -12.52 5.65
C GLU A 111 -5.00 -11.81 6.99
N LEU A 112 -5.01 -12.54 8.10
CA LEU A 112 -4.83 -11.98 9.44
C LEU A 112 -3.48 -11.26 9.58
N TRP A 113 -2.40 -11.84 9.06
CA TRP A 113 -1.09 -11.20 9.08
C TRP A 113 -1.06 -9.86 8.31
N ILE A 114 -1.73 -9.80 7.15
CA ILE A 114 -1.86 -8.54 6.38
C ILE A 114 -2.69 -7.53 7.17
N ILE A 115 -3.83 -7.95 7.73
CA ILE A 115 -4.70 -7.09 8.53
C ILE A 115 -3.95 -6.53 9.73
N ASP A 116 -3.23 -7.36 10.47
CA ASP A 116 -2.41 -6.95 11.61
C ASP A 116 -1.29 -5.96 11.21
N THR A 117 -0.70 -6.18 10.05
CA THR A 117 0.34 -5.29 9.51
C THR A 117 -0.25 -3.92 9.16
N ILE A 118 -1.41 -3.89 8.51
CA ILE A 118 -2.12 -2.66 8.18
C ILE A 118 -2.59 -1.95 9.45
N ASP A 119 -3.14 -2.69 10.41
CA ASP A 119 -3.59 -2.17 11.70
C ASP A 119 -2.45 -1.49 12.46
N LYS A 120 -1.30 -2.15 12.59
CA LYS A 120 -0.11 -1.58 13.20
C LYS A 120 0.39 -0.34 12.46
N PHE A 121 0.36 -0.36 11.14
CA PHE A 121 0.79 0.77 10.33
C PHE A 121 -0.16 1.97 10.45
N LEU A 122 -1.46 1.74 10.36
CA LEU A 122 -2.47 2.81 10.41
C LEU A 122 -2.67 3.34 11.84
N PHE A 123 -2.92 2.46 12.80
CA PHE A 123 -3.28 2.86 14.16
C PHE A 123 -2.07 3.04 15.06
N GLY A 124 -0.98 2.32 14.86
CA GLY A 124 0.30 2.55 15.53
C GLY A 124 0.87 3.93 15.20
N TYR A 125 0.89 4.29 13.93
CA TYR A 125 1.33 5.61 13.46
C TYR A 125 0.46 6.75 13.99
N TYR A 126 -0.87 6.61 13.93
CA TYR A 126 -1.79 7.61 14.48
C TYR A 126 -1.61 7.80 15.98
N LYS A 127 -1.42 6.73 16.73
CA LYS A 127 -1.21 6.80 18.18
C LYS A 127 0.08 7.57 18.53
N GLU A 128 1.18 7.29 17.84
CA GLU A 128 2.45 8.00 18.04
C GLU A 128 2.34 9.48 17.67
N HIS A 129 1.69 9.80 16.55
CA HIS A 129 1.47 11.19 16.15
C HIS A 129 0.54 11.94 17.09
N MET A 130 -0.52 11.32 17.60
CA MET A 130 -1.40 11.93 18.60
C MET A 130 -0.64 12.23 19.90
N ILE A 131 0.16 11.28 20.38
CA ILE A 131 0.98 11.48 21.60
C ILE A 131 1.99 12.62 21.40
N ALA A 132 2.69 12.65 20.28
CA ALA A 132 3.64 13.72 19.94
C ALA A 132 2.95 15.09 19.86
N HIS A 133 1.76 15.16 19.26
CA HIS A 133 0.98 16.40 19.20
C HIS A 133 0.54 16.88 20.58
N LEU A 134 0.05 15.99 21.44
CA LEU A 134 -0.34 16.34 22.81
C LEU A 134 0.84 16.89 23.62
N ILE A 135 2.02 16.25 23.50
CA ILE A 135 3.25 16.75 24.16
C ILE A 135 3.61 18.15 23.68
N GLN A 136 3.48 18.43 22.38
CA GLN A 136 3.76 19.76 21.82
C GLN A 136 2.78 20.82 22.33
N VAL A 137 1.50 20.49 22.42
CA VAL A 137 0.46 21.39 22.95
C VAL A 137 0.73 21.73 24.40
N GLU A 138 0.99 20.72 25.26
CA GLU A 138 1.33 20.95 26.67
C GLU A 138 2.60 21.78 26.86
N ALA A 139 3.63 21.53 26.04
CA ALA A 139 4.87 22.32 26.12
C ALA A 139 4.62 23.79 25.76
N LYS A 140 3.80 24.05 24.72
CA LYS A 140 3.41 25.41 24.34
C LYS A 140 2.64 26.13 25.43
N GLU A 141 1.66 25.48 26.03
CA GLU A 141 0.89 26.05 27.16
C GLU A 141 1.77 26.38 28.37
N ARG A 142 2.73 25.51 28.72
CA ARG A 142 3.70 25.75 29.79
C ARG A 142 4.59 26.97 29.47
N MET A 143 5.05 27.10 28.23
CA MET A 143 5.85 28.25 27.82
C MET A 143 5.06 29.56 27.88
N GLU A 144 3.80 29.57 27.45
CA GLU A 144 2.92 30.73 27.49
C GLU A 144 2.62 31.14 28.93
N ALA A 145 2.37 30.17 29.79
CA ALA A 145 2.16 30.44 31.24
C ALA A 145 3.41 31.00 31.91
N ALA A 146 4.60 30.49 31.60
CA ALA A 146 5.87 31.01 32.10
C ALA A 146 6.14 32.45 31.62
N ARG A 147 5.89 32.71 30.33
CA ARG A 147 6.00 34.05 29.73
C ARG A 147 5.09 35.05 30.42
N LYS A 148 3.83 34.66 30.67
CA LYS A 148 2.84 35.51 31.36
C LYS A 148 3.29 35.85 32.77
N LYS A 149 3.85 34.89 33.53
CA LYS A 149 4.41 35.14 34.87
C LYS A 149 5.57 36.13 34.85
N LEU A 150 6.50 36.02 33.90
CA LEU A 150 7.62 36.94 33.74
C LEU A 150 7.17 38.37 33.45
N LEU A 151 6.16 38.54 32.58
CA LEU A 151 5.61 39.86 32.28
C LEU A 151 4.87 40.48 33.44
N LEU A 152 4.18 39.71 34.28
CA LEU A 152 3.52 40.20 35.48
C LEU A 152 4.52 40.67 36.53
N ASN A 153 5.64 39.96 36.71
CA ASN A 153 6.69 40.34 37.67
C ASN A 153 7.47 41.60 37.22
N ALA A 154 7.69 41.75 35.90
CA ALA A 154 8.40 42.92 35.34
C ALA A 154 7.58 44.24 35.43
N ASN A 155 6.28 44.17 35.68
CA ASN A 155 5.41 45.37 35.85
C ASN A 155 5.18 45.75 37.31
N GLN A 156 5.86 45.11 38.28
CA GLN A 156 5.76 45.38 39.72
C GLN A 156 6.97 46.14 40.28
N ASP A 157 8.01 46.37 39.47
CA ASP A 157 9.18 47.22 39.76
C ASP A 157 9.03 48.59 39.04
#